data_73aa983cdfe3d933cf6abc38194183b1
#
_entry.id   73aa983cdfe3d933cf6abc38194183b1
#
_cell.length_a   1.000
_cell.length_b   1.000
_cell.length_c   1.000
_cell.angle_alpha   90.00
_cell.angle_beta   90.00
_cell.angle_gamma   90.00
#
_symmetry.space_group_name_H-M   'P 1'
#
loop_
_entity.id
_entity.type
_entity.pdbx_description
1 polymer ?
#
loop_
_entity_poly.entity_id
_entity_poly.type
_entity_poly.pdbx_seq_one_letter_code
_entity_poly.pdbx_strand_id
1 'polypeptide(L)'
;TIASAFGLGAAVSHTGLDLWIAQQIFSFGIVSPFMALLCIYGLTFILTELITNSAAAVLTVPIGIALAEQVGAAPMPFVFAIMIAASSSFLTPIGYQTNLMVLNAGGYHPLDYTKLGFPLTLTVGIVSLIVIPWLYPLTL
;
A
#
# COMPACT_ATOMS: atom_id res chain seq x y z
N THR A 1 -15.99 -7.49 8.78
CA THR A 1 -14.80 -7.31 7.92
C THR A 1 -13.80 -6.30 8.49
N ILE A 2 -14.20 -5.06 8.85
CA ILE A 2 -13.28 -4.04 9.41
C ILE A 2 -12.70 -4.49 10.75
N ALA A 3 -13.52 -5.01 11.67
CA ALA A 3 -13.06 -5.52 12.96
C ALA A 3 -12.06 -6.69 12.82
N SER A 4 -12.28 -7.56 11.83
CA SER A 4 -11.33 -8.66 11.53
C SER A 4 -10.00 -8.12 11.00
N ALA A 5 -10.03 -7.08 10.18
CA ALA A 5 -8.82 -6.43 9.68
C ALA A 5 -8.03 -5.78 10.82
N PHE A 6 -8.69 -5.09 11.75
CA PHE A 6 -8.03 -4.55 12.96
C PHE A 6 -7.44 -5.65 13.85
N GLY A 7 -8.14 -6.79 14.00
CA GLY A 7 -7.60 -7.95 14.73
C GLY A 7 -6.31 -8.48 14.09
N LEU A 8 -6.27 -8.58 12.75
CA LEU A 8 -5.06 -8.97 12.01
C LEU A 8 -3.94 -7.95 12.16
N GLY A 9 -4.23 -6.65 12.04
CA GLY A 9 -3.24 -5.59 12.25
C GLY A 9 -2.63 -5.64 13.66
N ALA A 10 -3.46 -5.81 14.69
CA ALA A 10 -3.00 -5.99 16.06
C ALA A 10 -2.14 -7.25 16.21
N ALA A 11 -2.51 -8.36 15.58
CA ALA A 11 -1.72 -9.59 15.60
C ALA A 11 -0.34 -9.39 14.94
N VAL A 12 -0.26 -8.67 13.83
CA VAL A 12 1.01 -8.33 13.15
C VAL A 12 1.93 -7.57 14.09
N SER A 13 1.42 -6.53 14.78
CA SER A 13 2.21 -5.74 15.73
C SER A 13 2.58 -6.55 16.99
N HIS A 14 1.66 -7.34 17.55
CA HIS A 14 1.94 -8.16 18.74
C HIS A 14 2.94 -9.30 18.50
N THR A 15 2.98 -9.83 17.28
CA THR A 15 3.95 -10.88 16.90
C THR A 15 5.31 -10.33 16.51
N GLY A 16 5.46 -9.00 16.34
CA GLY A 16 6.67 -8.37 15.85
C GLY A 16 6.94 -8.63 14.37
N LEU A 17 5.95 -9.09 13.63
CA LEU A 17 6.07 -9.37 12.20
C LEU A 17 6.33 -8.08 11.40
N ASP A 18 5.72 -6.96 11.83
CA ASP A 18 5.96 -5.63 11.29
C ASP A 18 7.44 -5.22 11.36
N LEU A 19 8.05 -5.39 12.53
CA LEU A 19 9.48 -5.14 12.74
C LEU A 19 10.36 -6.08 11.92
N TRP A 20 9.99 -7.36 11.86
CA TRP A 20 10.74 -8.35 11.09
C TRP A 20 10.72 -8.02 9.59
N ILE A 21 9.56 -7.68 9.02
CA ILE A 21 9.42 -7.27 7.61
C ILE A 21 10.22 -5.99 7.35
N ALA A 22 10.10 -5.00 8.24
CA ALA A 22 10.84 -3.74 8.11
C ALA A 22 12.36 -3.99 8.14
N GLN A 23 12.85 -4.87 9.00
CA GLN A 23 14.26 -5.27 9.04
C GLN A 23 14.71 -6.00 7.76
N GLN A 24 13.86 -6.88 7.20
CA GLN A 24 14.18 -7.53 5.93
C GLN A 24 14.31 -6.50 4.80
N ILE A 25 13.37 -5.57 4.69
CA ILE A 25 13.42 -4.49 3.70
C ILE A 25 14.70 -3.67 3.87
N PHE A 26 15.06 -3.31 5.11
CA PHE A 26 16.27 -2.57 5.41
C PHE A 26 17.54 -3.37 5.07
N SER A 27 17.56 -4.68 5.30
CA SER A 27 18.71 -5.56 4.99
C SER A 27 19.02 -5.67 3.50
N PHE A 28 18.05 -5.40 2.63
CA PHE A 28 18.26 -5.28 1.18
C PHE A 28 19.00 -4.00 0.76
N GLY A 29 19.51 -3.21 1.72
CA GLY A 29 20.28 -1.99 1.46
C GLY A 29 19.40 -0.76 1.22
N ILE A 30 18.12 -0.80 1.61
CA ILE A 30 17.20 0.31 1.51
C ILE A 30 17.42 1.26 2.71
N VAL A 31 18.40 2.14 2.58
CA VAL A 31 18.79 3.10 3.62
C VAL A 31 18.12 4.47 3.38
N SER A 32 17.68 4.73 2.15
CA SER A 32 17.05 6.00 1.79
C SER A 32 15.56 6.03 2.20
N PRO A 33 15.09 7.07 2.90
CA PRO A 33 13.69 7.25 3.24
C PRO A 33 12.74 7.18 2.02
N PHE A 34 13.17 7.70 0.88
CA PHE A 34 12.40 7.65 -0.36
C PHE A 34 12.25 6.23 -0.91
N MET A 35 13.32 5.43 -0.86
CA MET A 35 13.28 4.02 -1.29
C MET A 35 12.39 3.20 -0.35
N ALA A 36 12.43 3.47 0.94
CA ALA A 36 11.55 2.85 1.92
C ALA A 36 10.08 3.19 1.66
N LEU A 37 9.79 4.45 1.34
CA LEU A 37 8.46 4.91 0.95
C LEU A 37 7.96 4.19 -0.31
N LEU A 38 8.81 4.05 -1.32
CA LEU A 38 8.49 3.34 -2.56
C LEU A 38 8.22 1.85 -2.31
N CYS A 39 9.00 1.21 -1.44
CA CYS A 39 8.80 -0.20 -1.08
C CYS A 39 7.47 -0.43 -0.37
N ILE A 40 7.12 0.40 0.62
CA ILE A 40 5.85 0.24 1.32
C ILE A 40 4.65 0.57 0.42
N TYR A 41 4.78 1.57 -0.46
CA TYR A 41 3.78 1.87 -1.48
C TYR A 41 3.54 0.66 -2.39
N GLY A 42 4.60 0.08 -2.94
CA GLY A 42 4.53 -1.10 -3.82
C GLY A 42 3.96 -2.33 -3.11
N LEU A 43 4.39 -2.60 -1.88
CA LEU A 43 3.86 -3.69 -1.06
C LEU A 43 2.35 -3.53 -0.83
N THR A 44 1.93 -2.34 -0.40
CA THR A 44 0.50 -2.04 -0.17
C THR A 44 -0.30 -2.18 -1.45
N PHE A 45 0.24 -1.68 -2.57
CA PHE A 45 -0.41 -1.76 -3.87
C PHE A 45 -0.61 -3.23 -4.32
N ILE A 46 0.40 -4.10 -4.16
CA ILE A 46 0.26 -5.52 -4.50
C ILE A 46 -0.80 -6.19 -3.60
N LEU A 47 -0.79 -5.88 -2.32
CA LEU A 47 -1.76 -6.45 -1.38
C LEU A 47 -3.20 -6.02 -1.72
N THR A 48 -3.42 -4.74 -2.04
CA THR A 48 -4.78 -4.25 -2.34
C THR A 48 -5.38 -4.83 -3.62
N GLU A 49 -4.55 -5.32 -4.55
CA GLU A 49 -5.03 -6.05 -5.73
C GLU A 49 -5.48 -7.49 -5.42
N LEU A 50 -5.05 -8.05 -4.28
CA LEU A 50 -5.34 -9.42 -3.86
C LEU A 50 -6.38 -9.51 -2.75
N ILE A 51 -6.43 -8.50 -1.88
CA ILE A 51 -7.34 -8.43 -0.73
C ILE A 51 -8.09 -7.09 -0.74
N THR A 52 -8.99 -6.89 0.22
CA THR A 52 -9.73 -5.62 0.30
C THR A 52 -8.83 -4.45 0.68
N ASN A 53 -9.15 -3.25 0.17
CA ASN A 53 -8.40 -2.02 0.45
C ASN A 53 -8.21 -1.78 1.97
N SER A 54 -9.27 -1.99 2.76
CA SER A 54 -9.21 -1.84 4.21
C SER A 54 -8.27 -2.84 4.87
N ALA A 55 -8.25 -4.10 4.41
CA ALA A 55 -7.36 -5.11 4.94
C ALA A 55 -5.90 -4.81 4.57
N ALA A 56 -5.64 -4.42 3.32
CA ALA A 56 -4.32 -4.02 2.87
C ALA A 56 -3.78 -2.85 3.71
N ALA A 57 -4.57 -1.78 3.90
CA ALA A 57 -4.17 -0.63 4.71
C ALA A 57 -3.85 -1.02 6.16
N VAL A 58 -4.75 -1.77 6.82
CA VAL A 58 -4.57 -2.14 8.24
C VAL A 58 -3.34 -3.05 8.44
N LEU A 59 -3.04 -3.92 7.49
CA LEU A 59 -1.85 -4.79 7.57
C LEU A 59 -0.55 -4.01 7.33
N THR A 60 -0.56 -3.03 6.44
CA THR A 60 0.68 -2.34 6.03
C THR A 60 1.01 -1.11 6.87
N VAL A 61 0.02 -0.48 7.54
CA VAL A 61 0.28 0.69 8.40
C VAL A 61 1.30 0.41 9.51
N PRO A 62 1.20 -0.66 10.32
CA PRO A 62 2.22 -0.98 11.32
C PRO A 62 3.61 -1.17 10.71
N ILE A 63 3.68 -1.87 9.56
CA ILE A 63 4.93 -2.11 8.84
C ILE A 63 5.53 -0.79 8.34
N GLY A 64 4.70 0.09 7.81
CA GLY A 64 5.13 1.40 7.32
C GLY A 64 5.66 2.32 8.42
N ILE A 65 5.04 2.30 9.60
CA ILE A 65 5.50 3.05 10.78
C ILE A 65 6.86 2.49 11.26
N ALA A 66 6.97 1.17 11.42
CA ALA A 66 8.21 0.51 11.81
C ALA A 66 9.36 0.78 10.82
N LEU A 67 9.04 0.79 9.52
CA LEU A 67 10.02 1.10 8.47
C LEU A 67 10.46 2.57 8.51
N ALA A 68 9.53 3.50 8.75
CA ALA A 68 9.84 4.92 8.90
C ALA A 68 10.80 5.16 10.07
N GLU A 69 10.56 4.53 11.21
CA GLU A 69 11.42 4.61 12.39
C GLU A 69 12.83 4.07 12.10
N GLN A 70 12.94 2.96 11.38
CA GLN A 70 14.25 2.36 11.05
C GLN A 70 15.09 3.23 10.11
N VAL A 71 14.45 3.93 9.16
CA VAL A 71 15.16 4.84 8.25
C VAL A 71 15.30 6.26 8.80
N GLY A 72 14.86 6.51 10.04
CA GLY A 72 14.90 7.82 10.67
C GLY A 72 14.04 8.88 9.98
N ALA A 73 12.88 8.46 9.45
CA ALA A 73 11.96 9.32 8.74
C ALA A 73 10.67 9.57 9.54
N ALA A 74 9.98 10.66 9.23
CA ALA A 74 8.66 10.93 9.78
C ALA A 74 7.65 9.85 9.33
N PRO A 75 6.79 9.31 10.21
CA PRO A 75 5.84 8.25 9.85
C PRO A 75 4.67 8.73 8.97
N MET A 76 4.32 10.01 9.02
CA MET A 76 3.15 10.55 8.30
C MET A 76 3.20 10.33 6.77
N PRO A 77 4.32 10.59 6.06
CA PRO A 77 4.43 10.30 4.64
C PRO A 77 4.14 8.84 4.30
N PHE A 78 4.58 7.91 5.16
CA PHE A 78 4.37 6.47 4.96
C PHE A 78 2.90 6.10 5.11
N VAL A 79 2.21 6.67 6.10
CA VAL A 79 0.77 6.46 6.30
C VAL A 79 -0.03 6.99 5.11
N PHE A 80 0.28 8.20 4.60
CA PHE A 80 -0.39 8.73 3.41
C PHE A 80 -0.12 7.88 2.16
N ALA A 81 1.12 7.42 1.98
CA ALA A 81 1.48 6.53 0.88
C ALA A 81 0.66 5.23 0.92
N ILE A 82 0.52 4.62 2.09
CA ILE A 82 -0.30 3.42 2.30
C ILE A 82 -1.78 3.70 2.01
N MET A 83 -2.33 4.82 2.48
CA MET A 83 -3.74 5.17 2.24
C MET A 83 -4.05 5.30 0.74
N ILE A 84 -3.17 5.97 -0.01
CA ILE A 84 -3.35 6.14 -1.45
C ILE A 84 -3.11 4.82 -2.19
N ALA A 85 -2.06 4.09 -1.86
CA ALA A 85 -1.76 2.79 -2.46
C ALA A 85 -2.89 1.78 -2.24
N ALA A 86 -3.41 1.67 -1.01
CA ALA A 86 -4.51 0.79 -0.67
C ALA A 86 -5.81 1.12 -1.43
N SER A 87 -6.01 2.39 -1.79
CA SER A 87 -7.18 2.84 -2.55
C SER A 87 -6.99 2.72 -4.07
N SER A 88 -5.79 2.36 -4.55
CA SER A 88 -5.42 2.34 -5.97
C SER A 88 -5.57 0.96 -6.61
N SER A 89 -6.63 0.23 -6.29
CA SER A 89 -6.92 -1.10 -6.83
C SER A 89 -7.61 -0.99 -8.20
N PHE A 90 -6.82 -0.79 -9.26
CA PHE A 90 -7.32 -0.58 -10.61
C PHE A 90 -6.97 -1.70 -11.59
N LEU A 91 -5.97 -2.55 -11.27
CA LEU A 91 -5.47 -3.57 -12.22
C LEU A 91 -6.35 -4.80 -12.30
N THR A 92 -7.01 -5.15 -11.19
CA THR A 92 -7.83 -6.35 -11.12
C THR A 92 -9.26 -6.02 -10.71
N PRO A 93 -10.25 -6.79 -11.18
CA PRO A 93 -11.62 -6.64 -10.69
C PRO A 93 -11.80 -7.16 -9.26
N ILE A 94 -10.85 -7.96 -8.74
CA ILE A 94 -10.96 -8.65 -7.45
C ILE A 94 -10.73 -7.70 -6.27
N GLY A 95 -9.78 -6.77 -6.41
CA GLY A 95 -9.38 -5.88 -5.33
C GLY A 95 -10.48 -4.92 -4.86
N TYR A 96 -11.49 -4.64 -5.69
CA TYR A 96 -12.58 -3.75 -5.34
C TYR A 96 -13.95 -4.33 -5.70
N GLN A 97 -14.86 -4.40 -4.72
CA GLN A 97 -16.16 -5.04 -4.88
C GLN A 97 -17.01 -4.43 -6.02
N THR A 98 -16.94 -3.12 -6.22
CA THR A 98 -17.64 -2.43 -7.30
C THR A 98 -17.17 -2.93 -8.68
N ASN A 99 -15.88 -3.18 -8.85
CA ASN A 99 -15.32 -3.71 -10.09
C ASN A 99 -15.90 -5.10 -10.40
N LEU A 100 -16.01 -5.97 -9.38
CA LEU A 100 -16.63 -7.29 -9.53
C LEU A 100 -18.12 -7.21 -9.92
N MET A 101 -18.86 -6.26 -9.36
CA MET A 101 -20.28 -6.07 -9.69
C MET A 101 -20.47 -5.65 -11.15
N VAL A 102 -19.63 -4.75 -11.62
CA VAL A 102 -19.71 -4.21 -12.99
C VAL A 102 -19.15 -5.20 -14.02
N LEU A 103 -18.20 -6.06 -13.65
CA LEU A 103 -17.58 -7.05 -14.54
C LEU A 103 -18.61 -7.88 -15.31
N ASN A 104 -19.53 -8.49 -14.58
CA ASN A 104 -20.56 -9.37 -15.18
C ASN A 104 -21.68 -8.57 -15.85
N ALA A 105 -22.16 -7.50 -15.20
CA ALA A 105 -23.26 -6.68 -15.71
C ALA A 105 -22.88 -5.90 -16.96
N GLY A 106 -21.61 -5.46 -17.07
CA GLY A 106 -21.09 -4.70 -18.20
C GLY A 106 -20.50 -5.57 -19.32
N GLY A 107 -20.43 -6.89 -19.15
CA GLY A 107 -19.82 -7.80 -20.13
C GLY A 107 -18.32 -7.56 -20.32
N TYR A 108 -17.64 -6.99 -19.32
CA TYR A 108 -16.20 -6.73 -19.36
C TYR A 108 -15.39 -8.01 -19.18
N HIS A 109 -14.23 -8.04 -19.81
CA HIS A 109 -13.22 -9.07 -19.57
C HIS A 109 -12.22 -8.59 -18.50
N PRO A 110 -11.69 -9.47 -17.62
CA PRO A 110 -10.70 -9.07 -16.59
C PRO A 110 -9.50 -8.29 -17.15
N LEU A 111 -9.05 -8.62 -18.37
CA LEU A 111 -7.96 -7.90 -19.05
C LEU A 111 -8.28 -6.44 -19.41
N ASP A 112 -9.54 -6.08 -19.49
CA ASP A 112 -9.93 -4.69 -19.79
C ASP A 112 -9.62 -3.79 -18.59
N TYR A 113 -9.76 -4.31 -17.36
CA TYR A 113 -9.32 -3.63 -16.14
C TYR A 113 -7.81 -3.40 -16.15
N THR A 114 -7.03 -4.42 -16.51
CA THR A 114 -5.57 -4.27 -16.58
C THR A 114 -5.14 -3.25 -17.63
N LYS A 115 -5.77 -3.23 -18.80
CA LYS A 115 -5.43 -2.28 -19.87
C LYS A 115 -5.70 -0.82 -19.49
N LEU A 116 -6.85 -0.55 -18.86
CA LEU A 116 -7.23 0.79 -18.43
C LEU A 116 -6.61 1.14 -17.07
N GLY A 117 -6.51 0.18 -16.17
CA GLY A 117 -5.98 0.35 -14.82
C GLY A 117 -4.48 0.58 -14.79
N PHE A 118 -3.70 -0.03 -15.70
CA PHE A 118 -2.24 0.11 -15.71
C PHE A 118 -1.77 1.57 -15.85
N PRO A 119 -2.20 2.34 -16.88
CA PRO A 119 -1.80 3.73 -16.99
C PRO A 119 -2.32 4.59 -15.82
N LEU A 120 -3.50 4.28 -15.30
CA LEU A 120 -4.06 4.98 -14.16
C LEU A 120 -3.26 4.72 -12.89
N THR A 121 -2.93 3.47 -12.60
CA THR A 121 -2.07 3.08 -11.47
C THR A 121 -0.71 3.75 -11.53
N LEU A 122 -0.09 3.75 -12.72
CA LEU A 122 1.21 4.37 -12.93
C LEU A 122 1.15 5.88 -12.68
N THR A 123 0.12 6.54 -13.19
CA THR A 123 -0.08 7.99 -13.00
C THR A 123 -0.30 8.32 -11.51
N VAL A 124 -1.21 7.61 -10.84
CA VAL A 124 -1.48 7.82 -9.41
C VAL A 124 -0.23 7.54 -8.57
N GLY A 125 0.50 6.46 -8.88
CA GLY A 125 1.73 6.11 -8.18
C GLY A 125 2.82 7.17 -8.31
N ILE A 126 3.10 7.64 -9.53
CA ILE A 126 4.11 8.68 -9.79
C ILE A 126 3.71 9.98 -9.09
N VAL A 127 2.48 10.43 -9.27
CA VAL A 127 1.99 11.67 -8.63
C VAL A 127 2.08 11.57 -7.11
N SER A 128 1.66 10.47 -6.53
CA SER A 128 1.70 10.26 -5.08
C SER A 128 3.12 10.28 -4.53
N LEU A 129 4.05 9.58 -5.19
CA LEU A 129 5.45 9.49 -4.76
C LEU A 129 6.21 10.82 -4.93
N ILE A 130 5.73 11.75 -5.75
CA ILE A 130 6.27 13.09 -5.87
C ILE A 130 5.62 14.04 -4.86
N VAL A 131 4.29 14.01 -4.75
CA VAL A 131 3.52 14.98 -3.96
C VAL A 131 3.65 14.71 -2.46
N ILE A 132 3.67 13.44 -2.03
CA ILE A 132 3.76 13.09 -0.60
C ILE A 132 5.04 13.66 0.04
N PRO A 133 6.26 13.41 -0.50
CA PRO A 133 7.49 13.98 0.08
C PRO A 133 7.58 15.50 -0.02
N TRP A 134 6.89 16.09 -0.99
CA TRP A 134 6.84 17.54 -1.15
C TRP A 134 5.96 18.21 -0.08
N LEU A 135 4.82 17.61 0.27
CA LEU A 135 3.92 18.11 1.30
C LEU A 135 4.36 17.74 2.72
N TYR A 136 4.94 16.56 2.87
CA TYR A 136 5.39 16.00 4.13
C TYR A 136 6.86 15.58 3.99
N PRO A 137 7.80 16.42 4.46
CA PRO A 137 9.22 16.10 4.39
C PRO A 137 9.52 14.75 5.05
N LEU A 138 10.37 13.96 4.40
CA LEU A 138 10.77 12.64 4.90
C LEU A 138 11.77 12.72 6.07
N THR A 139 12.27 13.91 6.37
CA THR A 139 13.17 14.16 7.51
C THR A 139 12.37 14.45 8.76
N LEU A 140 12.83 13.90 9.89
CA LEU A 140 12.35 14.28 11.23
C LEU A 140 12.71 15.73 11.56
#